data_a20f7cf42f34a27aff843fa5efe04e7f
#
_entry.id   a20f7cf42f34a27aff843fa5efe04e7f
#
_cell.length_a   1.000
_cell.length_b   1.000
_cell.length_c   1.000
_cell.angle_alpha   90.00
_cell.angle_beta   90.00
_cell.angle_gamma   90.00
#
_symmetry.space_group_name_H-M   'P 1'
#
loop_
_entity.id
_entity.type
_entity.pdbx_description
1 polymer ?
#
loop_
_entity_poly.entity_id
_entity_poly.type
_entity_poly.pdbx_seq_one_letter_code
_entity_poly.pdbx_strand_id
1 'polypeptide(L)'
;MNPNFYDQDDPILSREDAIAILDTPDEKLDDLIARAEGLRRKYKGNRVSIHILTNARSGNCSQDCAYCAQSCRSKADIEKYKWVDEEKLYHDNDFVNEHHLSRHCIGLSGMKFTDAEIEELARRIRKMKEQGTHLCCSIGFLTEKQAKMLKDAGLDRINHNLNSSRAYYHNICTTHTFEQRVANIRMLQGLGFEICSGGIIGMGESKEDVVDMLLELREIQPEALPINFLLPIKGTPLGDADISGLTTEYCKIGRASCRERV
;
A
#
# COMPACT_ATOMS: atom_id res chain seq x y z
N MET A 1 3.10 -0.61 -28.80
CA MET A 1 3.96 -1.53 -28.02
C MET A 1 5.15 -1.91 -28.89
N ASN A 2 6.36 -1.81 -28.34
CA ASN A 2 7.56 -2.26 -29.02
C ASN A 2 7.40 -3.75 -29.37
N PRO A 3 7.49 -4.19 -30.64
CA PRO A 3 7.29 -5.59 -31.05
C PRO A 3 8.26 -6.56 -30.35
N ASN A 4 9.38 -6.07 -29.85
CA ASN A 4 10.38 -6.88 -29.12
C ASN A 4 10.21 -6.83 -27.59
N PHE A 5 9.12 -6.25 -27.08
CA PHE A 5 8.88 -6.12 -25.65
C PHE A 5 8.94 -7.46 -24.91
N TYR A 6 8.39 -8.52 -25.50
CA TYR A 6 8.37 -9.86 -24.91
C TYR A 6 9.71 -10.59 -24.99
N ASP A 7 10.63 -10.13 -25.84
CA ASP A 7 11.92 -10.79 -26.11
C ASP A 7 13.10 -10.15 -25.35
N GLN A 8 12.88 -9.05 -24.63
CA GLN A 8 13.95 -8.36 -23.90
C GLN A 8 14.10 -8.90 -22.47
N ASP A 9 15.33 -9.20 -22.10
CA ASP A 9 15.70 -9.47 -20.71
C ASP A 9 15.69 -8.15 -19.90
N ASP A 10 14.68 -7.92 -19.07
CA ASP A 10 14.56 -6.76 -18.17
C ASP A 10 14.46 -5.38 -18.83
N PRO A 11 13.50 -5.08 -19.71
CA PRO A 11 13.36 -3.74 -20.24
C PRO A 11 12.90 -2.77 -19.12
N ILE A 12 13.49 -1.58 -19.12
CA ILE A 12 12.90 -0.44 -18.43
C ILE A 12 11.73 0.04 -19.28
N LEU A 13 10.51 -0.09 -18.79
CA LEU A 13 9.32 0.33 -19.53
C LEU A 13 9.29 1.84 -19.70
N SER A 14 9.03 2.28 -20.93
CA SER A 14 8.61 3.65 -21.17
C SER A 14 7.17 3.87 -20.68
N ARG A 15 6.75 5.14 -20.55
CA ARG A 15 5.37 5.46 -20.20
C ARG A 15 4.38 4.90 -21.23
N GLU A 16 4.73 5.01 -22.50
CA GLU A 16 3.92 4.52 -23.62
C GLU A 16 3.81 2.99 -23.61
N ASP A 17 4.90 2.28 -23.32
CA ASP A 17 4.86 0.82 -23.18
C ASP A 17 3.99 0.39 -21.99
N ALA A 18 4.08 1.09 -20.86
CA ALA A 18 3.27 0.80 -19.69
C ALA A 18 1.75 1.02 -19.94
N ILE A 19 1.40 2.09 -20.68
CA ILE A 19 0.01 2.32 -21.11
C ILE A 19 -0.44 1.20 -22.05
N ALA A 20 0.40 0.82 -23.03
CA ALA A 20 0.08 -0.24 -23.97
C ALA A 20 -0.10 -1.61 -23.30
N ILE A 21 0.59 -1.88 -22.17
CA ILE A 21 0.38 -3.09 -21.36
C ILE A 21 -1.03 -3.10 -20.75
N LEU A 22 -1.55 -1.95 -20.29
CA LEU A 22 -2.91 -1.86 -19.76
C LEU A 22 -3.98 -2.10 -20.83
N ASP A 23 -3.63 -1.96 -22.10
CA ASP A 23 -4.47 -2.25 -23.27
C ASP A 23 -4.24 -3.66 -23.86
N THR A 24 -3.53 -4.53 -23.15
CA THR A 24 -3.27 -5.90 -23.61
C THR A 24 -4.61 -6.63 -23.83
N PRO A 25 -4.87 -7.11 -25.03
CA PRO A 25 -6.09 -7.85 -25.33
C PRO A 25 -6.08 -9.23 -24.63
N ASP A 26 -7.27 -9.75 -24.34
CA ASP A 26 -7.45 -10.98 -23.56
C ASP A 26 -6.70 -12.18 -24.16
N GLU A 27 -6.59 -12.25 -25.50
CA GLU A 27 -5.86 -13.33 -26.21
C GLU A 27 -4.36 -13.36 -25.92
N LYS A 28 -3.80 -12.22 -25.45
CA LYS A 28 -2.36 -12.07 -25.11
C LYS A 28 -2.12 -12.03 -23.61
N LEU A 29 -3.15 -12.18 -22.80
CA LEU A 29 -3.06 -12.07 -21.36
C LEU A 29 -2.13 -13.16 -20.75
N ASP A 30 -2.20 -14.37 -21.26
CA ASP A 30 -1.37 -15.48 -20.76
C ASP A 30 0.11 -15.24 -21.04
N ASP A 31 0.48 -14.63 -22.17
CA ASP A 31 1.86 -14.26 -22.49
C ASP A 31 2.36 -13.19 -21.51
N LEU A 32 1.54 -12.17 -21.22
CA LEU A 32 1.88 -11.13 -20.25
C LEU A 32 2.06 -11.71 -18.84
N ILE A 33 1.18 -12.61 -18.42
CA ILE A 33 1.27 -13.27 -17.12
C ILE A 33 2.51 -14.15 -17.04
N ALA A 34 2.82 -14.93 -18.09
CA ALA A 34 4.00 -15.78 -18.15
C ALA A 34 5.28 -14.96 -18.01
N ARG A 35 5.32 -13.79 -18.68
CA ARG A 35 6.45 -12.88 -18.56
C ARG A 35 6.60 -12.31 -17.16
N ALA A 36 5.53 -11.79 -16.56
CA ALA A 36 5.54 -11.28 -15.20
C ALA A 36 5.95 -12.36 -14.18
N GLU A 37 5.55 -13.62 -14.41
CA GLU A 37 5.98 -14.75 -13.61
C GLU A 37 7.47 -15.06 -13.78
N GLY A 38 7.99 -14.99 -14.99
CA GLY A 38 9.42 -15.13 -15.30
C GLY A 38 10.25 -14.12 -14.50
N LEU A 39 9.87 -12.86 -14.51
CA LEU A 39 10.52 -11.80 -13.74
C LEU A 39 10.42 -12.07 -12.23
N ARG A 40 9.25 -12.46 -11.74
CA ARG A 40 9.08 -12.82 -10.33
C ARG A 40 10.03 -13.95 -9.93
N ARG A 41 10.11 -15.02 -10.73
CA ARG A 41 10.99 -16.17 -10.47
C ARG A 41 12.47 -15.76 -10.48
N LYS A 42 12.87 -14.91 -11.42
CA LYS A 42 14.24 -14.39 -11.53
C LYS A 42 14.68 -13.61 -10.30
N TYR A 43 13.83 -12.70 -9.77
CA TYR A 43 14.18 -11.78 -8.69
C TYR A 43 13.71 -12.18 -7.31
N LYS A 44 12.65 -12.97 -7.19
CA LYS A 44 12.02 -13.34 -5.91
C LYS A 44 11.94 -14.86 -5.70
N GLY A 45 12.31 -15.65 -6.70
CA GLY A 45 12.19 -17.11 -6.66
C GLY A 45 10.72 -17.55 -6.51
N ASN A 46 10.51 -18.70 -5.86
CA ASN A 46 9.17 -19.26 -5.63
C ASN A 46 8.59 -18.90 -4.25
N ARG A 47 9.20 -17.96 -3.53
CA ARG A 47 8.74 -17.56 -2.21
C ARG A 47 7.48 -16.70 -2.30
N VAL A 48 6.53 -16.99 -1.42
CA VAL A 48 5.35 -16.17 -1.17
C VAL A 48 5.45 -15.65 0.26
N SER A 49 5.39 -14.33 0.42
CA SER A 49 5.36 -13.71 1.75
C SER A 49 3.91 -13.54 2.21
N ILE A 50 3.60 -14.09 3.37
CA ILE A 50 2.29 -13.95 3.99
C ILE A 50 2.42 -12.96 5.15
N HIS A 51 1.51 -11.99 5.18
CA HIS A 51 1.43 -10.98 6.23
C HIS A 51 0.07 -11.04 6.90
N ILE A 52 0.02 -10.82 8.22
CA ILE A 52 -1.22 -10.60 8.95
C ILE A 52 -1.35 -9.11 9.23
N LEU A 53 -2.56 -8.59 9.15
CA LEU A 53 -2.89 -7.22 9.51
C LEU A 53 -3.82 -7.20 10.72
N THR A 54 -3.36 -6.55 11.79
CA THR A 54 -4.22 -6.17 12.93
C THR A 54 -4.65 -4.71 12.77
N ASN A 55 -5.95 -4.45 12.73
CA ASN A 55 -6.48 -3.09 12.78
C ASN A 55 -6.38 -2.60 14.24
N ALA A 56 -5.32 -1.86 14.56
CA ALA A 56 -5.02 -1.48 15.94
C ALA A 56 -5.71 -0.19 16.39
N ARG A 57 -6.20 0.63 15.45
CA ARG A 57 -7.04 1.81 15.71
C ARG A 57 -8.07 1.94 14.60
N SER A 58 -9.34 2.10 14.95
CA SER A 58 -10.44 2.12 13.99
C SER A 58 -11.31 3.37 14.11
N GLY A 59 -11.73 3.90 12.96
CA GLY A 59 -12.63 5.05 12.86
C GLY A 59 -11.98 6.39 13.22
N ASN A 60 -12.80 7.42 13.27
CA ASN A 60 -12.45 8.78 13.72
C ASN A 60 -11.22 9.40 13.00
N CYS A 61 -10.94 9.00 11.77
CA CYS A 61 -9.90 9.63 10.96
C CYS A 61 -10.38 11.02 10.49
N SER A 62 -9.58 12.06 10.69
CA SER A 62 -9.91 13.43 10.25
C SER A 62 -9.78 13.64 8.74
N GLN A 63 -9.33 12.64 8.00
CA GLN A 63 -9.10 12.74 6.56
C GLN A 63 -10.35 12.37 5.77
N ASP A 64 -10.47 12.93 4.57
CA ASP A 64 -11.65 12.79 3.71
C ASP A 64 -11.46 11.81 2.54
N CYS A 65 -10.51 10.89 2.65
CA CYS A 65 -10.22 9.90 1.59
C CYS A 65 -11.51 9.19 1.15
N ALA A 66 -11.86 9.33 -0.13
CA ALA A 66 -13.15 8.95 -0.67
C ALA A 66 -13.44 7.44 -0.64
N TYR A 67 -12.40 6.61 -0.70
CA TYR A 67 -12.48 5.14 -0.66
C TYR A 67 -12.52 4.56 0.76
N CYS A 68 -12.23 5.36 1.79
CA CYS A 68 -11.91 4.83 3.11
C CYS A 68 -13.11 4.85 4.05
N ALA A 69 -13.49 3.68 4.57
CA ALA A 69 -14.57 3.55 5.54
C ALA A 69 -14.28 4.29 6.88
N GLN A 70 -13.01 4.55 7.17
CA GLN A 70 -12.58 5.24 8.41
C GLN A 70 -12.50 6.77 8.26
N SER A 71 -12.77 7.30 7.07
CA SER A 71 -12.69 8.73 6.75
C SER A 71 -13.76 9.54 7.48
N CYS A 72 -13.51 10.84 7.70
CA CYS A 72 -14.50 11.74 8.31
C CYS A 72 -15.77 11.93 7.46
N ARG A 73 -15.71 11.62 6.15
CA ARG A 73 -16.84 11.67 5.21
C ARG A 73 -17.62 10.36 5.14
N SER A 74 -17.09 9.29 5.72
CA SER A 74 -17.71 7.97 5.67
C SER A 74 -18.90 7.88 6.64
N LYS A 75 -19.98 7.30 6.14
CA LYS A 75 -21.16 6.86 6.91
C LYS A 75 -21.22 5.33 7.03
N ALA A 76 -20.14 4.64 6.69
CA ALA A 76 -20.05 3.20 6.81
C ALA A 76 -20.19 2.78 8.27
N ASP A 77 -20.93 1.69 8.48
CA ASP A 77 -21.09 1.08 9.79
C ASP A 77 -19.83 0.27 10.10
N ILE A 78 -18.94 0.86 10.90
CA ILE A 78 -17.70 0.24 11.34
C ILE A 78 -17.53 0.38 12.84
N GLU A 79 -16.97 -0.62 13.47
CA GLU A 79 -16.56 -0.53 14.87
C GLU A 79 -15.50 0.56 15.04
N LYS A 80 -15.61 1.37 16.11
CA LYS A 80 -14.69 2.49 16.38
C LYS A 80 -14.03 2.31 17.74
N TYR A 81 -12.71 2.32 17.74
CA TYR A 81 -11.90 2.24 18.97
C TYR A 81 -10.57 2.99 18.79
N LYS A 82 -10.07 3.51 19.92
CA LYS A 82 -8.78 4.24 19.92
C LYS A 82 -7.58 3.29 19.87
N TRP A 83 -7.68 2.17 20.58
CA TRP A 83 -6.71 1.09 20.55
C TRP A 83 -7.43 -0.25 20.60
N VAL A 84 -6.94 -1.19 19.81
CA VAL A 84 -7.31 -2.59 19.95
C VAL A 84 -6.82 -3.10 21.30
N ASP A 85 -7.51 -4.11 21.85
CA ASP A 85 -7.06 -4.82 23.04
C ASP A 85 -5.62 -5.33 22.85
N GLU A 86 -4.79 -5.13 23.86
CA GLU A 86 -3.39 -5.57 23.83
C GLU A 86 -3.28 -7.10 23.74
N GLU A 87 -4.15 -7.82 24.42
CA GLU A 87 -4.18 -9.27 24.37
C GLU A 87 -4.38 -9.76 22.92
N LYS A 88 -5.35 -9.16 22.20
CA LYS A 88 -5.56 -9.46 20.79
C LYS A 88 -4.34 -9.11 19.93
N LEU A 89 -3.73 -7.94 20.13
CA LEU A 89 -2.58 -7.50 19.36
C LEU A 89 -1.38 -8.46 19.52
N TYR A 90 -1.12 -8.90 20.75
CA TYR A 90 -0.02 -9.81 21.03
C TYR A 90 -0.34 -11.24 20.60
N HIS A 91 -1.57 -11.71 20.75
CA HIS A 91 -2.01 -12.98 20.19
C HIS A 91 -1.82 -13.05 18.67
N ASP A 92 -2.18 -11.98 17.92
CA ASP A 92 -1.94 -11.93 16.48
C ASP A 92 -0.43 -11.95 16.16
N ASN A 93 0.41 -11.34 17.02
CA ASN A 93 1.87 -11.40 16.89
C ASN A 93 2.43 -12.80 17.15
N ASP A 94 1.93 -13.48 18.18
CA ASP A 94 2.29 -14.86 18.50
C ASP A 94 1.95 -15.77 17.33
N PHE A 95 0.76 -15.61 16.75
CA PHE A 95 0.34 -16.37 15.56
C PHE A 95 1.29 -16.18 14.37
N VAL A 96 1.80 -14.96 14.13
CA VAL A 96 2.79 -14.70 13.07
C VAL A 96 4.07 -15.52 13.30
N ASN A 97 4.55 -15.58 14.53
CA ASN A 97 5.77 -16.29 14.88
C ASN A 97 5.59 -17.81 14.86
N GLU A 98 4.51 -18.31 15.44
CA GLU A 98 4.19 -19.75 15.48
C GLU A 98 4.02 -20.35 14.09
N HIS A 99 3.44 -19.59 13.15
CA HIS A 99 3.20 -20.04 11.78
C HIS A 99 4.31 -19.59 10.79
N HIS A 100 5.39 -19.00 11.31
CA HIS A 100 6.53 -18.54 10.51
C HIS A 100 6.12 -17.59 9.36
N LEU A 101 5.13 -16.73 9.62
CA LEU A 101 4.68 -15.75 8.65
C LEU A 101 5.72 -14.63 8.49
N SER A 102 5.70 -13.98 7.34
CA SER A 102 6.78 -13.06 6.98
C SER A 102 6.75 -11.76 7.78
N ARG A 103 5.56 -11.31 8.22
CA ARG A 103 5.42 -9.98 8.85
C ARG A 103 4.07 -9.82 9.55
N HIS A 104 4.07 -9.10 10.67
CA HIS A 104 2.88 -8.56 11.29
C HIS A 104 2.70 -7.09 10.90
N CYS A 105 1.57 -6.75 10.30
CA CYS A 105 1.19 -5.40 9.91
C CYS A 105 0.20 -4.82 10.93
N ILE A 106 0.42 -3.57 11.34
CA ILE A 106 -0.42 -2.87 12.32
C ILE A 106 -1.06 -1.68 11.59
N GLY A 107 -2.38 -1.66 11.47
CA GLY A 107 -3.13 -0.58 10.85
C GLY A 107 -3.67 0.41 11.88
N LEU A 108 -3.45 1.70 11.67
CA LEU A 108 -4.00 2.76 12.52
C LEU A 108 -4.75 3.79 11.68
N SER A 109 -6.01 4.03 12.01
CA SER A 109 -6.75 5.17 11.49
C SER A 109 -6.21 6.47 12.08
N GLY A 110 -6.20 7.53 11.30
CA GLY A 110 -5.74 8.84 11.72
C GLY A 110 -4.65 9.41 10.83
N MET A 111 -4.54 10.75 10.81
CA MET A 111 -3.51 11.44 10.05
C MET A 111 -2.34 11.89 10.93
N LYS A 112 -2.66 12.45 12.09
CA LYS A 112 -1.68 12.97 13.05
C LYS A 112 -1.89 12.31 14.39
N PHE A 113 -0.79 12.07 15.05
CA PHE A 113 -0.74 11.45 16.38
C PHE A 113 -0.01 12.39 17.35
N THR A 114 -0.42 12.37 18.60
CA THR A 114 0.36 13.02 19.67
C THR A 114 1.61 12.21 19.99
N ASP A 115 2.62 12.86 20.57
CA ASP A 115 3.83 12.15 20.98
C ASP A 115 3.51 11.05 22.02
N ALA A 116 2.52 11.24 22.88
CA ALA A 116 2.08 10.22 23.82
C ALA A 116 1.44 9.00 23.14
N GLU A 117 0.69 9.20 22.04
CA GLU A 117 0.14 8.09 21.24
C GLU A 117 1.24 7.33 20.50
N ILE A 118 2.27 8.03 20.04
CA ILE A 118 3.43 7.40 19.41
C ILE A 118 4.26 6.64 20.43
N GLU A 119 4.45 7.16 21.65
CA GLU A 119 5.16 6.43 22.72
C GLU A 119 4.39 5.15 23.11
N GLU A 120 3.06 5.22 23.19
CA GLU A 120 2.23 4.04 23.44
C GLU A 120 2.37 2.99 22.32
N LEU A 121 2.39 3.43 21.06
CA LEU A 121 2.66 2.53 19.92
C LEU A 121 4.07 1.95 20.00
N ALA A 122 5.07 2.77 20.33
CA ALA A 122 6.46 2.35 20.48
C ALA A 122 6.62 1.29 21.58
N ARG A 123 5.89 1.45 22.71
CA ARG A 123 5.87 0.46 23.81
C ARG A 123 5.34 -0.90 23.31
N ARG A 124 4.24 -0.90 22.55
CA ARG A 124 3.65 -2.11 21.96
C ARG A 124 4.59 -2.76 20.94
N ILE A 125 5.25 -1.95 20.11
CA ILE A 125 6.25 -2.43 19.14
C ILE A 125 7.41 -3.10 19.85
N ARG A 126 8.02 -2.47 20.88
CA ARG A 126 9.11 -3.07 21.67
C ARG A 126 8.73 -4.45 22.19
N LYS A 127 7.51 -4.59 22.75
CA LYS A 127 7.01 -5.85 23.27
C LYS A 127 6.92 -6.94 22.18
N MET A 128 6.39 -6.61 21.02
CA MET A 128 6.31 -7.57 19.90
C MET A 128 7.70 -7.91 19.33
N LYS A 129 8.64 -6.96 19.34
CA LYS A 129 10.03 -7.16 18.90
C LYS A 129 10.83 -8.08 19.80
N GLU A 130 10.46 -8.29 21.07
CA GLU A 130 11.08 -9.29 21.95
C GLU A 130 11.08 -10.71 21.34
N GLN A 131 10.12 -11.00 20.49
CA GLN A 131 9.99 -12.27 19.77
C GLN A 131 10.71 -12.28 18.40
N GLY A 132 11.36 -11.18 18.01
CA GLY A 132 12.03 -11.06 16.72
C GLY A 132 11.10 -10.83 15.52
N THR A 133 9.81 -10.56 15.73
CA THR A 133 8.82 -10.35 14.67
C THR A 133 9.22 -9.18 13.76
N HIS A 134 9.11 -9.38 12.44
CA HIS A 134 9.18 -8.27 11.50
C HIS A 134 7.86 -7.50 11.49
N LEU A 135 7.93 -6.19 11.78
CA LEU A 135 6.76 -5.34 11.94
C LEU A 135 6.63 -4.32 10.82
N CYS A 136 5.40 -4.12 10.37
CA CYS A 136 5.01 -3.03 9.47
C CYS A 136 3.89 -2.21 10.12
N CYS A 137 3.93 -0.89 9.99
CA CYS A 137 2.87 -0.03 10.49
C CYS A 137 2.27 0.80 9.37
N SER A 138 0.95 0.71 9.19
CA SER A 138 0.17 1.63 8.37
C SER A 138 -0.34 2.75 9.26
N ILE A 139 0.26 3.92 9.11
CA ILE A 139 0.02 5.07 9.97
C ILE A 139 -0.04 6.35 9.13
N GLY A 140 -0.66 7.40 9.64
CA GLY A 140 -0.70 8.71 9.00
C GLY A 140 0.68 9.38 8.89
N PHE A 141 0.69 10.70 8.85
CA PHE A 141 1.93 11.47 8.76
C PHE A 141 2.66 11.49 10.09
N LEU A 142 3.95 11.23 10.04
CA LEU A 142 4.85 11.30 11.19
C LEU A 142 5.76 12.53 11.07
N THR A 143 6.03 13.17 12.19
CA THR A 143 7.18 14.06 12.30
C THR A 143 8.46 13.25 12.37
N GLU A 144 9.61 13.87 12.07
CA GLU A 144 10.91 13.20 12.16
C GLU A 144 11.17 12.65 13.58
N LYS A 145 10.80 13.42 14.62
CA LYS A 145 10.89 12.98 16.02
C LYS A 145 10.08 11.71 16.27
N GLN A 146 8.83 11.69 15.83
CA GLN A 146 7.94 10.55 15.99
C GLN A 146 8.42 9.31 15.24
N ALA A 147 8.91 9.51 14.00
CA ALA A 147 9.50 8.45 13.22
C ALA A 147 10.73 7.84 13.91
N LYS A 148 11.64 8.67 14.46
CA LYS A 148 12.78 8.20 15.25
C LYS A 148 12.33 7.37 16.46
N MET A 149 11.32 7.81 17.22
CA MET A 149 10.78 7.04 18.34
C MET A 149 10.31 5.63 17.94
N LEU A 150 9.64 5.50 16.80
CA LEU A 150 9.20 4.20 16.28
C LEU A 150 10.39 3.37 15.74
N LYS A 151 11.38 4.01 15.13
CA LYS A 151 12.61 3.34 14.68
C LYS A 151 13.40 2.76 15.85
N ASP A 152 13.56 3.55 16.92
CA ASP A 152 14.24 3.14 18.14
C ASP A 152 13.47 2.02 18.88
N ALA A 153 12.16 1.96 18.70
CA ALA A 153 11.33 0.85 19.19
C ALA A 153 11.49 -0.44 18.37
N GLY A 154 12.17 -0.39 17.22
CA GLY A 154 12.45 -1.53 16.37
C GLY A 154 11.46 -1.71 15.22
N LEU A 155 10.62 -0.72 14.88
CA LEU A 155 9.75 -0.81 13.71
C LEU A 155 10.57 -0.91 12.42
N ASP A 156 10.31 -1.94 11.62
CA ASP A 156 11.09 -2.20 10.40
C ASP A 156 10.57 -1.41 9.21
N ARG A 157 9.23 -1.42 8.99
CA ARG A 157 8.59 -0.90 7.77
C ARG A 157 7.43 0.03 8.07
N ILE A 158 7.25 1.05 7.25
CA ILE A 158 6.06 1.90 7.28
C ILE A 158 5.31 1.75 5.96
N ASN A 159 3.99 1.53 6.06
CA ASN A 159 3.08 1.59 4.93
C ASN A 159 2.55 3.03 4.80
N HIS A 160 2.86 3.65 3.67
CA HIS A 160 2.42 5.01 3.34
C HIS A 160 2.13 5.10 1.84
N ASN A 161 0.94 4.65 1.44
CA ASN A 161 0.56 4.51 0.04
C ASN A 161 0.39 5.86 -0.66
N LEU A 162 0.76 5.94 -1.95
CA LEU A 162 0.40 7.06 -2.82
C LEU A 162 -1.10 7.07 -3.09
N ASN A 163 -1.70 5.91 -3.26
CA ASN A 163 -3.09 5.62 -3.58
C ASN A 163 -3.52 5.94 -5.01
N SER A 164 -3.06 7.03 -5.63
CA SER A 164 -3.39 7.43 -7.00
C SER A 164 -2.26 8.26 -7.61
N SER A 165 -2.44 8.75 -8.85
CA SER A 165 -1.51 9.68 -9.50
C SER A 165 -1.52 11.06 -8.85
N ARG A 166 -0.47 11.83 -9.09
CA ARG A 166 -0.37 13.24 -8.69
C ARG A 166 -1.54 14.07 -9.25
N ALA A 167 -1.88 13.86 -10.52
CA ALA A 167 -2.92 14.62 -11.21
C ALA A 167 -4.32 14.30 -10.67
N TYR A 168 -4.59 13.01 -10.39
CA TYR A 168 -5.91 12.57 -9.94
C TYR A 168 -6.11 12.69 -8.41
N TYR A 169 -5.05 12.91 -7.64
CA TYR A 169 -5.07 12.83 -6.18
C TYR A 169 -6.14 13.69 -5.51
N HIS A 170 -6.38 14.88 -6.01
CA HIS A 170 -7.36 15.82 -5.47
C HIS A 170 -8.81 15.32 -5.57
N ASN A 171 -9.09 14.37 -6.49
CA ASN A 171 -10.42 13.74 -6.61
C ASN A 171 -10.69 12.73 -5.50
N ILE A 172 -9.65 12.17 -4.90
CA ILE A 172 -9.78 11.14 -3.87
C ILE A 172 -9.54 11.67 -2.45
N CYS A 173 -8.82 12.78 -2.30
CA CYS A 173 -8.54 13.37 -1.00
C CYS A 173 -8.23 14.86 -1.13
N THR A 174 -8.82 15.70 -0.26
CA THR A 174 -8.60 17.16 -0.23
C THR A 174 -7.93 17.64 1.06
N THR A 175 -7.83 16.78 2.07
CA THR A 175 -7.30 17.15 3.39
C THR A 175 -5.78 17.02 3.51
N HIS A 176 -5.14 16.44 2.52
CA HIS A 176 -3.68 16.43 2.33
C HIS A 176 -3.34 16.21 0.86
N THR A 177 -2.10 16.56 0.46
CA THR A 177 -1.67 16.51 -0.94
C THR A 177 -0.80 15.31 -1.24
N PHE A 178 -0.65 15.02 -2.52
CA PHE A 178 0.27 14.01 -3.04
C PHE A 178 1.72 14.33 -2.63
N GLU A 179 2.14 15.61 -2.74
CA GLU A 179 3.47 16.09 -2.38
C GLU A 179 3.79 15.86 -0.90
N GLN A 180 2.79 16.09 -0.03
CA GLN A 180 2.96 15.82 1.39
C GLN A 180 3.22 14.33 1.65
N ARG A 181 2.55 13.42 0.92
CA ARG A 181 2.83 11.98 1.02
C ARG A 181 4.23 11.64 0.56
N VAL A 182 4.63 12.10 -0.63
CA VAL A 182 5.98 11.85 -1.15
C VAL A 182 7.05 12.40 -0.20
N ALA A 183 6.88 13.61 0.31
CA ALA A 183 7.81 14.21 1.27
C ALA A 183 7.93 13.38 2.56
N ASN A 184 6.81 12.88 3.09
CA ASN A 184 6.84 12.03 4.28
C ASN A 184 7.51 10.68 4.00
N ILE A 185 7.26 10.05 2.84
CA ILE A 185 7.96 8.83 2.41
C ILE A 185 9.47 9.07 2.35
N ARG A 186 9.92 10.14 1.70
CA ARG A 186 11.35 10.45 1.57
C ARG A 186 12.02 10.70 2.92
N MET A 187 11.34 11.38 3.84
CA MET A 187 11.82 11.56 5.21
C MET A 187 11.98 10.21 5.92
N LEU A 188 11.00 9.31 5.81
CA LEU A 188 11.04 7.98 6.40
C LEU A 188 12.15 7.11 5.81
N GLN A 189 12.36 7.16 4.48
CA GLN A 189 13.49 6.50 3.82
C GLN A 189 14.84 7.03 4.35
N GLY A 190 14.97 8.35 4.51
CA GLY A 190 16.15 8.99 5.07
C GLY A 190 16.47 8.55 6.51
N LEU A 191 15.46 8.09 7.26
CA LEU A 191 15.61 7.50 8.60
C LEU A 191 15.86 5.98 8.57
N GLY A 192 15.99 5.38 7.39
CA GLY A 192 16.30 3.97 7.21
C GLY A 192 15.11 3.03 7.44
N PHE A 193 13.87 3.50 7.29
CA PHE A 193 12.72 2.59 7.23
C PHE A 193 12.63 1.91 5.87
N GLU A 194 12.23 0.65 5.87
CA GLU A 194 11.63 0.05 4.69
C GLU A 194 10.30 0.75 4.41
N ILE A 195 9.98 0.96 3.14
CA ILE A 195 8.71 1.56 2.71
C ILE A 195 7.83 0.52 2.03
N CYS A 196 6.57 0.50 2.42
CA CYS A 196 5.49 -0.14 1.68
C CYS A 196 4.63 0.99 1.09
N SER A 197 4.65 1.15 -0.23
CA SER A 197 3.86 2.18 -0.91
C SER A 197 3.31 1.67 -2.21
N GLY A 198 2.06 1.97 -2.48
CA GLY A 198 1.35 1.52 -3.67
C GLY A 198 0.07 2.31 -3.88
N GLY A 199 -0.90 1.73 -4.59
CA GLY A 199 -2.12 2.42 -4.97
C GLY A 199 -3.37 1.58 -4.96
N ILE A 200 -4.46 2.24 -5.29
CA ILE A 200 -5.78 1.65 -5.48
C ILE A 200 -6.22 2.02 -6.89
N ILE A 201 -6.57 1.01 -7.68
CA ILE A 201 -7.06 1.16 -9.05
C ILE A 201 -8.59 1.01 -9.05
N GLY A 202 -9.27 1.81 -9.88
CA GLY A 202 -10.73 1.77 -10.06
C GLY A 202 -11.49 2.84 -9.27
N MET A 203 -10.82 3.91 -8.87
CA MET A 203 -11.45 5.05 -8.19
C MET A 203 -11.96 6.11 -9.16
N GLY A 204 -11.91 5.85 -10.49
CA GLY A 204 -12.32 6.75 -11.57
C GLY A 204 -11.16 7.45 -12.27
N GLU A 205 -9.93 7.09 -11.95
CA GLU A 205 -8.71 7.54 -12.63
C GLU A 205 -8.60 6.97 -14.06
N SER A 206 -7.83 7.63 -14.91
CA SER A 206 -7.49 7.14 -16.24
C SER A 206 -6.39 6.08 -16.21
N LYS A 207 -6.16 5.40 -17.34
CA LYS A 207 -5.02 4.47 -17.50
C LYS A 207 -3.68 5.21 -17.37
N GLU A 208 -3.63 6.43 -17.90
CA GLU A 208 -2.49 7.33 -17.77
C GLU A 208 -2.18 7.64 -16.31
N ASP A 209 -3.22 7.89 -15.49
CA ASP A 209 -3.06 8.10 -14.06
C ASP A 209 -2.49 6.87 -13.35
N VAL A 210 -2.96 5.67 -13.72
CA VAL A 210 -2.41 4.41 -13.17
C VAL A 210 -0.93 4.31 -13.49
N VAL A 211 -0.54 4.54 -14.74
CA VAL A 211 0.87 4.49 -15.17
C VAL A 211 1.70 5.57 -14.46
N ASP A 212 1.22 6.81 -14.39
CA ASP A 212 1.93 7.91 -13.74
C ASP A 212 2.14 7.64 -12.24
N MET A 213 1.18 7.02 -11.56
CA MET A 213 1.36 6.53 -10.19
C MET A 213 2.46 5.46 -10.09
N LEU A 214 2.49 4.51 -11.02
CA LEU A 214 3.51 3.45 -11.05
C LEU A 214 4.90 4.01 -11.33
N LEU A 215 5.02 5.00 -12.22
CA LEU A 215 6.28 5.68 -12.49
C LEU A 215 6.79 6.46 -11.27
N GLU A 216 5.93 7.13 -10.53
CA GLU A 216 6.33 7.78 -9.28
C GLU A 216 6.77 6.75 -8.22
N LEU A 217 6.09 5.60 -8.14
CA LEU A 217 6.51 4.49 -7.27
C LEU A 217 7.87 3.91 -7.68
N ARG A 218 8.17 3.84 -8.98
CA ARG A 218 9.49 3.47 -9.48
C ARG A 218 10.58 4.43 -8.99
N GLU A 219 10.32 5.74 -8.99
CA GLU A 219 11.26 6.74 -8.48
C GLU A 219 11.42 6.67 -6.94
N ILE A 220 10.37 6.28 -6.24
CA ILE A 220 10.39 6.08 -4.78
C ILE A 220 11.17 4.83 -4.40
N GLN A 221 11.09 3.77 -5.21
CA GLN A 221 11.70 2.45 -4.96
C GLN A 221 11.31 1.83 -3.61
N PRO A 222 10.01 1.61 -3.34
CA PRO A 222 9.60 1.00 -2.09
C PRO A 222 9.99 -0.49 -2.04
N GLU A 223 10.29 -1.02 -0.85
CA GLU A 223 10.59 -2.45 -0.64
C GLU A 223 9.35 -3.34 -0.82
N ALA A 224 8.16 -2.76 -0.69
CA ALA A 224 6.90 -3.44 -0.99
C ALA A 224 5.95 -2.51 -1.74
N LEU A 225 5.35 -3.03 -2.81
CA LEU A 225 4.47 -2.29 -3.68
C LEU A 225 3.11 -3.01 -3.76
N PRO A 226 2.15 -2.66 -2.86
CA PRO A 226 0.80 -3.20 -2.93
C PRO A 226 -0.02 -2.48 -4.01
N ILE A 227 -0.59 -3.24 -4.92
CA ILE A 227 -1.63 -2.77 -5.83
C ILE A 227 -2.95 -3.40 -5.42
N ASN A 228 -3.87 -2.54 -5.05
CA ASN A 228 -5.21 -2.89 -4.67
C ASN A 228 -6.19 -2.44 -5.76
N PHE A 229 -7.35 -3.08 -5.80
CA PHE A 229 -8.47 -2.65 -6.63
C PHE A 229 -9.59 -2.16 -5.72
N LEU A 230 -10.31 -1.12 -6.16
CA LEU A 230 -11.39 -0.56 -5.37
C LEU A 230 -12.42 -1.65 -5.04
N LEU A 231 -12.70 -1.80 -3.78
CA LEU A 231 -13.88 -2.48 -3.28
C LEU A 231 -14.82 -1.40 -2.73
N PRO A 232 -15.92 -1.08 -3.41
CA PRO A 232 -16.87 -0.07 -2.95
C PRO A 232 -17.45 -0.48 -1.59
N ILE A 233 -17.30 0.40 -0.59
CA ILE A 233 -17.85 0.18 0.74
C ILE A 233 -19.04 1.11 0.91
N LYS A 234 -20.22 0.55 1.10
CA LYS A 234 -21.46 1.32 1.32
C LYS A 234 -21.28 2.35 2.43
N GLY A 235 -21.66 3.59 2.13
CA GLY A 235 -21.52 4.71 3.07
C GLY A 235 -20.22 5.49 2.92
N THR A 236 -19.27 5.07 2.07
CA THR A 236 -18.16 5.93 1.64
C THR A 236 -18.54 6.76 0.42
N PRO A 237 -17.83 7.87 0.11
CA PRO A 237 -18.07 8.62 -1.13
C PRO A 237 -17.98 7.78 -2.42
N LEU A 238 -17.12 6.76 -2.45
CA LEU A 238 -17.00 5.81 -3.56
C LEU A 238 -17.78 4.49 -3.32
N GLY A 239 -18.75 4.49 -2.40
CA GLY A 239 -19.50 3.31 -2.03
C GLY A 239 -20.44 2.78 -3.13
N ASP A 240 -20.84 3.66 -4.06
CA ASP A 240 -21.69 3.34 -5.21
C ASP A 240 -20.92 3.51 -6.54
N ALA A 241 -19.55 3.49 -6.49
CA ALA A 241 -18.74 3.59 -7.69
C ALA A 241 -18.98 2.42 -8.64
N ASP A 242 -19.08 2.72 -9.94
CA ASP A 242 -19.12 1.69 -10.96
C ASP A 242 -17.73 1.07 -11.14
N ILE A 243 -17.60 -0.19 -10.77
CA ILE A 243 -16.38 -0.99 -10.90
C ILE A 243 -16.51 -2.06 -12.00
N SER A 244 -17.49 -1.97 -12.88
CA SER A 244 -17.69 -2.95 -13.97
C SER A 244 -16.47 -3.09 -14.88
N GLY A 245 -15.68 -2.03 -15.03
CA GLY A 245 -14.40 -2.04 -15.74
C GLY A 245 -13.26 -2.77 -15.03
N LEU A 246 -13.40 -3.10 -13.73
CA LEU A 246 -12.42 -3.90 -12.97
C LEU A 246 -12.66 -5.40 -13.20
N THR A 247 -12.58 -5.84 -14.45
CA THR A 247 -12.69 -7.26 -14.78
C THR A 247 -11.52 -8.05 -14.15
N THR A 248 -11.68 -9.37 -14.06
CA THR A 248 -10.59 -10.25 -13.59
C THR A 248 -9.36 -10.09 -14.46
N GLU A 249 -9.54 -9.97 -15.76
CA GLU A 249 -8.48 -9.80 -16.77
C GLU A 249 -7.76 -8.48 -16.55
N TYR A 250 -8.48 -7.37 -16.42
CA TYR A 250 -7.89 -6.05 -16.13
C TYR A 250 -7.09 -6.05 -14.81
N CYS A 251 -7.62 -6.69 -13.76
CA CYS A 251 -6.92 -6.82 -12.49
C CYS A 251 -5.63 -7.64 -12.62
N LYS A 252 -5.60 -8.68 -13.44
CA LYS A 252 -4.39 -9.46 -13.73
C LYS A 252 -3.36 -8.62 -14.48
N ILE A 253 -3.78 -7.84 -15.50
CA ILE A 253 -2.92 -6.93 -16.26
C ILE A 253 -2.29 -5.88 -15.33
N GLY A 254 -3.08 -5.21 -14.51
CA GLY A 254 -2.58 -4.22 -13.55
C GLY A 254 -1.54 -4.80 -12.60
N ARG A 255 -1.73 -6.03 -12.10
CA ARG A 255 -0.73 -6.71 -11.26
C ARG A 255 0.52 -7.15 -12.03
N ALA A 256 0.39 -7.56 -13.28
CA ALA A 256 1.51 -7.90 -14.13
C ALA A 256 2.38 -6.67 -14.37
N SER A 257 1.79 -5.53 -14.73
CA SER A 257 2.49 -4.25 -14.93
C SER A 257 3.35 -3.84 -13.73
N CYS A 258 2.87 -4.07 -12.51
CA CYS A 258 3.62 -3.75 -11.28
C CYS A 258 4.83 -4.66 -11.02
N ARG A 259 4.88 -5.84 -11.63
CA ARG A 259 6.00 -6.78 -11.49
C ARG A 259 7.12 -6.52 -12.48
N GLU A 260 6.84 -5.79 -13.52
CA GLU A 260 7.75 -5.43 -14.62
C GLU A 260 8.65 -4.24 -14.26
N ARG A 261 9.21 -4.12 -13.05
CA ARG A 261 10.10 -3.01 -12.65
C ARG A 261 9.68 -1.66 -13.25
N VAL A 262 8.43 -1.29 -12.99
CA VAL A 262 8.01 0.08 -13.27
C VAL A 262 8.76 0.98 -12.31
#